data_28cd11b98243014d5e26188572aaf6f9
#
_entry.id   28cd11b98243014d5e26188572aaf6f9
#
_cell.length_a   1.000
_cell.length_b   1.000
_cell.length_c   1.000
_cell.angle_alpha   90.00
_cell.angle_beta   90.00
_cell.angle_gamma   90.00
#
_symmetry.space_group_name_H-M   'P 1'
#
loop_
_entity.id
_entity.type
_entity.pdbx_description
1 polymer ?
#
loop_
_entity_poly.entity_id
_entity_poly.type
_entity_poly.pdbx_seq_one_letter_code
_entity_poly.pdbx_strand_id
1 'polypeptide(L)'
;MKKIDLHIHTVKSISDADFNFSLIRLQEYVNAMNLDCIAITNHNLFDVTQFREITTLLNNIVVFPGIEIDLCGGHLLLISDSSKLEEFSKRADCVKNKITLATDSLSYEEFINIYPDYEKYLLIPHYDKTPSLSLETIKLFGDNIFTGEVSSPKKFIYAIKRNEIVPVLFSDCRLEALTTFSSKQTFLDIGDITLGALKAALHDKNKVSLTEEGGHDLISINNGEIKISTGLNVILGKRSSGKTYTLNLLESIYGKTILHI
;
A
#
# COMPACT_ATOMS: atom_id res chain seq x y z
N MET A 1 -10.70 8.39 3.09
CA MET A 1 -9.79 7.34 2.58
C MET A 1 -8.41 7.53 3.18
N LYS A 2 -7.59 6.48 3.21
CA LYS A 2 -6.20 6.53 3.68
C LYS A 2 -5.25 6.54 2.50
N LYS A 3 -4.29 7.47 2.49
CA LYS A 3 -3.30 7.62 1.42
C LYS A 3 -2.05 6.84 1.77
N ILE A 4 -1.65 5.90 0.91
CA ILE A 4 -0.55 4.98 1.17
C ILE A 4 0.50 4.99 0.07
N ASP A 5 1.75 4.74 0.45
CA ASP A 5 2.87 4.45 -0.45
C ASP A 5 3.69 3.28 0.11
N LEU A 6 3.50 2.10 -0.46
CA LEU A 6 4.13 0.87 0.04
C LEU A 6 5.39 0.48 -0.74
N HIS A 7 5.99 1.40 -1.51
CA HIS A 7 7.19 1.12 -2.27
C HIS A 7 8.22 2.26 -2.15
N ILE A 8 9.04 2.18 -1.11
CA ILE A 8 10.07 3.19 -0.79
C ILE A 8 11.39 2.49 -0.47
N HIS A 9 12.49 2.98 -1.07
CA HIS A 9 13.84 2.52 -0.82
C HIS A 9 14.60 3.51 0.07
N THR A 10 15.32 2.97 1.04
CA THR A 10 16.07 3.75 2.02
C THR A 10 17.50 3.28 2.20
N VAL A 11 17.79 2.04 1.80
CA VAL A 11 19.14 1.45 1.82
C VAL A 11 19.47 0.96 0.43
N LYS A 12 20.64 1.32 -0.07
CA LYS A 12 21.17 0.81 -1.31
C LYS A 12 21.48 -0.67 -1.19
N SER A 13 21.00 -1.44 -2.14
CA SER A 13 21.33 -2.86 -2.34
C SER A 13 22.23 -3.05 -3.56
N ILE A 14 22.56 -4.31 -3.85
CA ILE A 14 23.31 -4.69 -5.06
C ILE A 14 22.48 -4.45 -6.33
N SER A 15 21.16 -4.45 -6.24
CA SER A 15 20.23 -4.25 -7.37
C SER A 15 19.97 -2.77 -7.66
N ASP A 16 20.42 -1.85 -6.79
CA ASP A 16 20.22 -0.41 -6.95
C ASP A 16 21.40 0.29 -7.62
N ALA A 17 21.11 1.35 -8.37
CA ALA A 17 22.10 2.40 -8.65
C ALA A 17 22.51 3.11 -7.34
N ASP A 18 23.63 3.84 -7.37
CA ASP A 18 24.04 4.63 -6.21
C ASP A 18 23.02 5.71 -5.87
N PHE A 19 22.63 5.79 -4.60
CA PHE A 19 21.83 6.88 -4.06
C PHE A 19 22.17 7.17 -2.60
N ASN A 20 21.95 8.41 -2.18
CA ASN A 20 22.17 8.88 -0.81
C ASN A 20 20.81 9.18 -0.16
N PHE A 21 20.26 8.23 0.59
CA PHE A 21 19.01 8.39 1.30
C PHE A 21 19.10 9.52 2.33
N SER A 22 18.05 10.32 2.41
CA SER A 22 17.88 11.37 3.40
C SER A 22 16.63 11.12 4.25
N LEU A 23 16.84 10.87 5.54
CA LEU A 23 15.75 10.68 6.51
C LEU A 23 14.87 11.94 6.65
N ILE A 24 15.49 13.13 6.58
CA ILE A 24 14.78 14.42 6.58
C ILE A 24 13.91 14.51 5.33
N ARG A 25 14.44 14.11 4.17
CA ARG A 25 13.68 14.13 2.92
C ARG A 25 12.49 13.17 2.92
N LEU A 26 12.63 12.02 3.58
CA LEU A 26 11.50 11.09 3.80
C LEU A 26 10.41 11.76 4.65
N GLN A 27 10.76 12.44 5.73
CA GLN A 27 9.79 13.16 6.56
C GLN A 27 9.09 14.29 5.77
N GLU A 28 9.84 15.06 4.99
CA GLU A 28 9.29 16.09 4.10
C GLU A 28 8.33 15.48 3.06
N TYR A 29 8.70 14.35 2.47
CA TYR A 29 7.87 13.63 1.51
C TYR A 29 6.54 13.17 2.12
N VAL A 30 6.59 12.50 3.28
CA VAL A 30 5.42 12.03 4.01
C VAL A 30 4.47 13.19 4.32
N ASN A 31 5.00 14.31 4.81
CA ASN A 31 4.21 15.49 5.15
C ASN A 31 3.64 16.18 3.91
N ALA A 32 4.45 16.40 2.88
CA ALA A 32 4.03 17.08 1.65
C ALA A 32 2.97 16.30 0.87
N MET A 33 3.07 14.98 0.90
CA MET A 33 2.10 14.10 0.24
C MET A 33 0.91 13.75 1.13
N ASN A 34 0.89 14.16 2.40
CA ASN A 34 -0.13 13.80 3.39
C ASN A 34 -0.35 12.28 3.45
N LEU A 35 0.73 11.51 3.62
CA LEU A 35 0.65 10.06 3.68
C LEU A 35 0.18 9.60 5.06
N ASP A 36 -0.76 8.68 5.11
CA ASP A 36 -1.22 8.01 6.33
C ASP A 36 -0.39 6.77 6.65
N CYS A 37 0.22 6.16 5.61
CA CYS A 37 0.97 4.93 5.74
C CYS A 37 2.04 4.80 4.65
N ILE A 38 3.18 4.23 5.04
CA ILE A 38 4.24 3.81 4.11
C ILE A 38 4.72 2.40 4.42
N ALA A 39 5.42 1.78 3.47
CA ALA A 39 6.28 0.63 3.74
C ALA A 39 7.70 0.89 3.23
N ILE A 40 8.68 0.38 3.96
CA ILE A 40 10.09 0.39 3.56
C ILE A 40 10.38 -0.95 2.87
N THR A 41 10.70 -0.91 1.59
CA THR A 41 10.80 -2.09 0.72
C THR A 41 12.09 -2.05 -0.11
N ASN A 42 13.24 -2.05 0.58
CA ASN A 42 14.53 -2.09 -0.09
C ASN A 42 14.69 -3.37 -0.91
N HIS A 43 15.41 -3.30 -2.01
CA HIS A 43 15.72 -4.47 -2.83
C HIS A 43 16.52 -5.52 -2.03
N ASN A 44 15.96 -6.72 -1.91
CA ASN A 44 16.59 -7.94 -1.41
C ASN A 44 17.21 -7.84 -0.01
N LEU A 45 16.87 -6.80 0.76
CA LEU A 45 17.38 -6.60 2.11
C LEU A 45 16.39 -5.83 2.99
N PHE A 46 16.52 -6.02 4.30
CA PHE A 46 15.84 -5.24 5.31
C PHE A 46 16.82 -4.80 6.39
N ASP A 47 16.92 -3.49 6.61
CA ASP A 47 17.73 -2.91 7.70
C ASP A 47 16.84 -2.57 8.90
N VAL A 48 16.88 -3.42 9.92
CA VAL A 48 16.07 -3.28 11.14
C VAL A 48 16.45 -2.03 11.95
N THR A 49 17.71 -1.62 11.91
CA THR A 49 18.21 -0.45 12.65
C THR A 49 17.64 0.83 12.01
N GLN A 50 17.81 0.97 10.71
CA GLN A 50 17.26 2.11 9.98
C GLN A 50 15.72 2.14 10.04
N PHE A 51 15.05 0.98 9.95
CA PHE A 51 13.60 0.90 10.10
C PHE A 51 13.13 1.46 11.46
N ARG A 52 13.82 1.14 12.56
CA ARG A 52 13.53 1.70 13.90
C ARG A 52 13.74 3.20 13.97
N GLU A 53 14.79 3.72 13.33
CA GLU A 53 15.02 5.17 13.23
C GLU A 53 13.87 5.86 12.49
N ILE A 54 13.46 5.31 11.34
CA ILE A 54 12.34 5.82 10.54
C ILE A 54 11.03 5.81 11.34
N THR A 55 10.71 4.71 12.02
CA THR A 55 9.48 4.60 12.82
C THR A 55 9.47 5.53 14.02
N THR A 56 10.63 5.81 14.59
CA THR A 56 10.78 6.78 15.70
C THR A 56 10.52 8.21 15.21
N LEU A 57 11.02 8.57 14.05
CA LEU A 57 10.83 9.89 13.45
C LEU A 57 9.39 10.09 12.95
N LEU A 58 8.83 9.08 12.27
CA LEU A 58 7.50 9.12 11.64
C LEU A 58 6.42 8.52 12.56
N ASN A 59 6.39 8.93 13.82
CA ASN A 59 5.49 8.37 14.84
C ASN A 59 4.01 8.76 14.68
N ASN A 60 3.70 9.63 13.74
CA ASN A 60 2.34 10.12 13.42
C ASN A 60 1.66 9.35 12.27
N ILE A 61 2.38 8.46 11.60
CA ILE A 61 1.85 7.59 10.54
C ILE A 61 2.21 6.12 10.81
N VAL A 62 1.59 5.20 10.07
CA VAL A 62 1.94 3.78 10.13
C VAL A 62 3.09 3.49 9.16
N VAL A 63 4.15 2.86 9.65
CA VAL A 63 5.28 2.39 8.84
C VAL A 63 5.35 0.87 8.91
N PHE A 64 5.17 0.19 7.79
CA PHE A 64 5.30 -1.25 7.70
C PHE A 64 6.71 -1.68 7.30
N PRO A 65 7.25 -2.76 7.91
CA PRO A 65 8.45 -3.41 7.39
C PRO A 65 8.11 -4.19 6.11
N GLY A 66 8.98 -4.11 5.13
CA GLY A 66 8.83 -4.79 3.86
C GLY A 66 10.16 -5.03 3.17
N ILE A 67 10.10 -5.72 2.06
CA ILE A 67 11.23 -6.01 1.18
C ILE A 67 10.73 -6.11 -0.26
N GLU A 68 11.48 -5.60 -1.23
CA GLU A 68 11.29 -5.90 -2.63
C GLU A 68 12.21 -7.05 -3.02
N ILE A 69 11.65 -8.16 -3.45
CA ILE A 69 12.39 -9.39 -3.75
C ILE A 69 12.49 -9.58 -5.26
N ASP A 70 13.72 -9.75 -5.76
CA ASP A 70 13.96 -10.23 -7.12
C ASP A 70 13.57 -11.71 -7.18
N LEU A 71 12.45 -12.01 -7.84
CA LEU A 71 11.81 -13.32 -7.88
C LEU A 71 11.49 -13.74 -9.31
N CYS A 72 12.00 -14.87 -9.76
CA CYS A 72 11.72 -15.43 -11.10
C CYS A 72 11.87 -14.41 -12.24
N GLY A 73 12.85 -13.52 -12.13
CA GLY A 73 13.13 -12.47 -13.12
C GLY A 73 12.18 -11.26 -13.08
N GLY A 74 11.31 -11.16 -12.10
CA GLY A 74 10.47 -10.01 -11.81
C GLY A 74 10.63 -9.56 -10.36
N HIS A 75 9.80 -8.58 -9.92
CA HIS A 75 9.85 -8.06 -8.55
C HIS A 75 8.55 -8.34 -7.79
N LEU A 76 8.71 -8.64 -6.51
CA LEU A 76 7.61 -8.87 -5.56
C LEU A 76 7.84 -8.04 -4.30
N LEU A 77 6.93 -7.11 -3.99
CA LEU A 77 6.90 -6.48 -2.68
C LEU A 77 6.26 -7.45 -1.68
N LEU A 78 6.93 -7.65 -0.55
CA LEU A 78 6.44 -8.45 0.56
C LEU A 78 6.40 -7.57 1.80
N ILE A 79 5.20 -7.29 2.31
CA ILE A 79 4.96 -6.40 3.45
C ILE A 79 4.57 -7.24 4.66
N SER A 80 5.23 -6.98 5.79
CA SER A 80 5.05 -7.70 7.05
C SER A 80 4.34 -6.84 8.09
N ASP A 81 3.77 -7.51 9.09
CA ASP A 81 3.32 -6.86 10.32
C ASP A 81 4.52 -6.51 11.22
N SER A 82 4.50 -5.33 11.84
CA SER A 82 5.59 -4.85 12.71
C SER A 82 5.77 -5.70 13.98
N SER A 83 4.75 -6.46 14.39
CA SER A 83 4.85 -7.38 15.55
C SER A 83 5.78 -8.57 15.29
N LYS A 84 6.16 -8.83 14.03
CA LYS A 84 7.03 -9.92 13.59
C LYS A 84 8.41 -9.46 13.13
N LEU A 85 8.84 -8.28 13.55
CA LEU A 85 10.02 -7.60 13.01
C LEU A 85 11.30 -8.44 13.03
N GLU A 86 11.58 -9.12 14.15
CA GLU A 86 12.81 -9.93 14.29
C GLU A 86 12.79 -11.20 13.42
N GLU A 87 11.64 -11.84 13.29
CA GLU A 87 11.46 -12.98 12.38
C GLU A 87 11.60 -12.54 10.93
N PHE A 88 10.95 -11.43 10.58
CA PHE A 88 11.03 -10.84 9.26
C PHE A 88 12.46 -10.46 8.87
N SER A 89 13.21 -9.81 9.77
CA SER A 89 14.61 -9.45 9.55
C SER A 89 15.47 -10.67 9.24
N LYS A 90 15.34 -11.75 10.01
CA LYS A 90 16.11 -13.00 9.77
C LYS A 90 15.80 -13.62 8.39
N ARG A 91 14.54 -13.58 7.96
CA ARG A 91 14.12 -14.08 6.64
C ARG A 91 14.67 -13.19 5.51
N ALA A 92 14.65 -11.87 5.70
CA ALA A 92 15.26 -10.93 4.75
C ALA A 92 16.77 -11.13 4.61
N ASP A 93 17.46 -11.47 5.71
CA ASP A 93 18.89 -11.85 5.65
C ASP A 93 19.11 -13.12 4.81
N CYS A 94 18.19 -14.09 4.83
CA CYS A 94 18.27 -15.26 3.95
C CYS A 94 18.14 -14.85 2.48
N VAL A 95 17.25 -13.91 2.13
CA VAL A 95 17.13 -13.36 0.77
C VAL A 95 18.44 -12.69 0.37
N LYS A 96 18.95 -11.76 1.18
CA LYS A 96 20.20 -11.03 0.96
C LYS A 96 21.39 -11.96 0.70
N ASN A 97 21.48 -13.07 1.44
CA ASN A 97 22.56 -14.03 1.31
C ASN A 97 22.49 -14.87 0.03
N LYS A 98 21.30 -14.99 -0.58
CA LYS A 98 21.12 -15.73 -1.84
C LYS A 98 21.30 -14.84 -3.06
N ILE A 99 20.94 -13.56 -2.98
CA ILE A 99 21.06 -12.60 -4.06
C ILE A 99 22.36 -11.83 -3.86
N THR A 100 23.42 -12.28 -4.54
CA THR A 100 24.78 -11.74 -4.41
C THR A 100 25.24 -10.93 -5.63
N LEU A 101 24.52 -11.05 -6.75
CA LEU A 101 24.72 -10.28 -7.98
C LEU A 101 23.42 -9.58 -8.36
N ALA A 102 23.51 -8.45 -9.04
CA ALA A 102 22.35 -7.70 -9.54
C ALA A 102 21.48 -8.48 -10.55
N THR A 103 22.01 -9.59 -11.09
CA THR A 103 21.30 -10.47 -12.02
C THR A 103 20.67 -11.69 -11.32
N ASP A 104 20.94 -11.87 -10.02
CA ASP A 104 20.40 -13.00 -9.27
C ASP A 104 18.91 -12.76 -8.99
N SER A 105 18.17 -13.85 -8.90
CA SER A 105 16.74 -13.85 -8.61
C SER A 105 16.41 -15.14 -7.90
N LEU A 106 15.58 -15.10 -6.85
CA LEU A 106 15.10 -16.32 -6.22
C LEU A 106 14.20 -17.10 -7.19
N SER A 107 14.29 -18.43 -7.14
CA SER A 107 13.23 -19.28 -7.69
C SER A 107 12.01 -19.27 -6.77
N TYR A 108 10.85 -19.74 -7.26
CA TYR A 108 9.65 -19.91 -6.44
C TYR A 108 9.90 -20.86 -5.26
N GLU A 109 10.60 -21.97 -5.47
CA GLU A 109 10.93 -22.94 -4.43
C GLU A 109 11.84 -22.35 -3.36
N GLU A 110 12.80 -21.52 -3.73
CA GLU A 110 13.65 -20.80 -2.76
C GLU A 110 12.85 -19.80 -1.94
N PHE A 111 11.92 -19.10 -2.59
CA PHE A 111 11.03 -18.16 -1.91
C PHE A 111 10.17 -18.86 -0.86
N ILE A 112 9.47 -19.95 -1.20
CA ILE A 112 8.62 -20.67 -0.24
C ILE A 112 9.42 -21.35 0.88
N ASN A 113 10.69 -21.68 0.65
CA ASN A 113 11.57 -22.20 1.69
C ASN A 113 11.94 -21.11 2.71
N ILE A 114 12.08 -19.85 2.29
CA ILE A 114 12.36 -18.70 3.18
C ILE A 114 11.06 -18.22 3.86
N TYR A 115 9.97 -18.16 3.11
CA TYR A 115 8.66 -17.69 3.55
C TYR A 115 7.60 -18.79 3.44
N PRO A 116 7.68 -19.90 4.22
CA PRO A 116 6.74 -21.02 4.11
C PRO A 116 5.30 -20.66 4.48
N ASP A 117 5.12 -19.56 5.19
CA ASP A 117 3.84 -18.98 5.62
C ASP A 117 3.58 -17.63 4.95
N TYR A 118 3.94 -17.52 3.65
CA TYR A 118 3.83 -16.28 2.88
C TYR A 118 2.40 -15.71 2.83
N GLU A 119 1.39 -16.52 3.06
CA GLU A 119 0.00 -16.08 3.17
C GLU A 119 -0.25 -15.10 4.33
N LYS A 120 0.65 -15.02 5.31
CA LYS A 120 0.58 -14.03 6.41
C LYS A 120 1.01 -12.63 5.99
N TYR A 121 1.77 -12.52 4.92
CA TYR A 121 2.26 -11.24 4.37
C TYR A 121 1.27 -10.66 3.37
N LEU A 122 1.44 -9.38 3.04
CA LEU A 122 0.82 -8.79 1.87
C LEU A 122 1.82 -8.87 0.71
N LEU A 123 1.43 -9.56 -0.35
CA LEU A 123 2.23 -9.76 -1.55
C LEU A 123 1.72 -8.86 -2.67
N ILE A 124 2.62 -8.03 -3.24
CA ILE A 124 2.30 -7.09 -4.32
C ILE A 124 3.34 -7.27 -5.44
N PRO A 125 3.08 -8.04 -6.48
CA PRO A 125 4.00 -8.15 -7.60
C PRO A 125 4.04 -6.87 -8.43
N HIS A 126 5.16 -6.59 -9.09
CA HIS A 126 5.16 -5.75 -10.27
C HIS A 126 4.30 -6.41 -11.35
N TYR A 127 3.07 -5.93 -11.51
CA TYR A 127 2.12 -6.52 -12.44
C TYR A 127 2.23 -5.92 -13.84
N ASP A 128 2.16 -4.60 -13.92
CA ASP A 128 2.37 -3.82 -15.15
C ASP A 128 3.42 -2.72 -14.91
N LYS A 129 4.52 -3.13 -14.31
CA LYS A 129 5.72 -2.33 -13.98
C LYS A 129 6.96 -3.18 -14.22
N THR A 130 7.96 -2.65 -14.89
CA THR A 130 9.19 -3.37 -15.27
C THR A 130 10.21 -3.35 -14.14
N PRO A 131 10.87 -4.48 -13.83
CA PRO A 131 10.61 -5.82 -14.36
C PRO A 131 9.33 -6.44 -13.74
N SER A 132 8.44 -6.94 -14.60
CA SER A 132 7.17 -7.52 -14.15
C SER A 132 7.33 -8.98 -13.76
N LEU A 133 6.62 -9.39 -12.69
CA LEU A 133 6.47 -10.79 -12.37
C LEU A 133 5.58 -11.47 -13.41
N SER A 134 5.97 -12.65 -13.91
CA SER A 134 5.20 -13.34 -14.94
C SER A 134 3.84 -13.81 -14.41
N LEU A 135 2.82 -13.85 -15.28
CA LEU A 135 1.50 -14.38 -14.90
C LEU A 135 1.56 -15.84 -14.48
N GLU A 136 2.51 -16.61 -15.02
CA GLU A 136 2.74 -17.99 -14.62
C GLU A 136 3.24 -18.07 -13.18
N THR A 137 4.20 -17.24 -12.81
CA THR A 137 4.70 -17.14 -11.43
C THR A 137 3.60 -16.64 -10.48
N ILE A 138 2.82 -15.63 -10.87
CA ILE A 138 1.71 -15.11 -10.06
C ILE A 138 0.70 -16.23 -9.74
N LYS A 139 0.38 -17.09 -10.71
CA LYS A 139 -0.55 -18.21 -10.52
C LYS A 139 -0.07 -19.24 -9.50
N LEU A 140 1.24 -19.38 -9.27
CA LEU A 140 1.78 -20.31 -8.26
C LEU A 140 1.40 -19.88 -6.83
N PHE A 141 1.11 -18.60 -6.60
CA PHE A 141 0.68 -18.06 -5.31
C PHE A 141 -0.84 -18.21 -5.07
N GLY A 142 -1.60 -18.62 -6.09
CA GLY A 142 -3.06 -18.75 -5.98
C GLY A 142 -3.74 -17.46 -5.55
N ASP A 143 -4.68 -17.56 -4.63
CA ASP A 143 -5.47 -16.43 -4.11
C ASP A 143 -4.68 -15.50 -3.16
N ASN A 144 -3.39 -15.77 -2.90
CA ASN A 144 -2.56 -14.91 -2.06
C ASN A 144 -2.03 -13.67 -2.81
N ILE A 145 -2.07 -13.68 -4.13
CA ILE A 145 -1.83 -12.48 -4.97
C ILE A 145 -3.16 -12.03 -5.58
N PHE A 146 -3.70 -10.96 -5.06
CA PHE A 146 -4.98 -10.34 -5.45
C PHE A 146 -4.81 -8.87 -5.87
N THR A 147 -3.66 -8.30 -5.63
CA THR A 147 -3.29 -6.92 -5.97
C THR A 147 -1.95 -6.90 -6.71
N GLY A 148 -1.69 -5.86 -7.50
CA GLY A 148 -0.44 -5.74 -8.24
C GLY A 148 -0.07 -4.30 -8.56
N GLU A 149 1.23 -3.99 -8.50
CA GLU A 149 1.74 -2.67 -8.79
C GLU A 149 1.79 -2.39 -10.29
N VAL A 150 1.27 -1.22 -10.67
CA VAL A 150 1.30 -0.71 -12.05
C VAL A 150 2.15 0.55 -12.13
N SER A 151 2.69 0.88 -13.30
CA SER A 151 3.65 1.97 -13.45
C SER A 151 3.05 3.36 -13.68
N SER A 152 1.73 3.46 -13.93
CA SER A 152 1.10 4.74 -14.26
C SER A 152 -0.40 4.78 -13.95
N PRO A 153 -0.98 6.01 -13.77
CA PRO A 153 -2.42 6.18 -13.61
C PRO A 153 -3.24 5.58 -14.76
N LYS A 154 -2.73 5.67 -16.00
CA LYS A 154 -3.40 5.07 -17.16
C LYS A 154 -3.52 3.56 -17.03
N LYS A 155 -2.44 2.88 -16.62
CA LYS A 155 -2.42 1.43 -16.40
C LYS A 155 -3.30 1.03 -15.21
N PHE A 156 -3.34 1.86 -14.15
CA PHE A 156 -4.25 1.65 -13.03
C PHE A 156 -5.72 1.63 -13.48
N ILE A 157 -6.17 2.65 -14.19
CA ILE A 157 -7.55 2.74 -14.71
C ILE A 157 -7.85 1.56 -15.64
N TYR A 158 -6.87 1.13 -16.43
CA TYR A 158 -7.02 0.02 -17.36
C TYR A 158 -7.20 -1.32 -16.63
N ALA A 159 -6.40 -1.58 -15.59
CA ALA A 159 -6.51 -2.79 -14.76
C ALA A 159 -7.86 -2.85 -14.02
N ILE A 160 -8.33 -1.73 -13.45
CA ILE A 160 -9.67 -1.62 -12.84
C ILE A 160 -10.77 -2.03 -13.84
N LYS A 161 -10.69 -1.53 -15.07
CA LYS A 161 -11.70 -1.83 -16.12
C LYS A 161 -11.68 -3.29 -16.56
N ARG A 162 -10.50 -3.91 -16.65
CA ARG A 162 -10.35 -5.32 -17.04
C ARG A 162 -10.71 -6.29 -15.94
N ASN A 163 -10.71 -5.86 -14.70
CA ASN A 163 -10.99 -6.71 -13.52
C ASN A 163 -10.05 -7.94 -13.42
N GLU A 164 -8.80 -7.76 -13.82
CA GLU A 164 -7.79 -8.83 -13.80
C GLU A 164 -7.10 -8.94 -12.44
N ILE A 165 -6.82 -7.79 -11.83
CA ILE A 165 -6.17 -7.65 -10.51
C ILE A 165 -6.58 -6.31 -9.91
N VAL A 166 -6.53 -6.17 -8.59
CA VAL A 166 -6.70 -4.85 -7.95
C VAL A 166 -5.40 -4.08 -8.08
N PRO A 167 -5.35 -3.00 -8.89
CA PRO A 167 -4.12 -2.27 -9.11
C PRO A 167 -3.76 -1.37 -7.95
N VAL A 168 -2.45 -1.21 -7.71
CA VAL A 168 -1.88 -0.16 -6.85
C VAL A 168 -0.81 0.60 -7.61
N LEU A 169 -0.61 1.86 -7.23
CA LEU A 169 0.41 2.73 -7.80
C LEU A 169 1.20 3.36 -6.66
N PHE A 170 2.51 3.15 -6.65
CA PHE A 170 3.43 3.64 -5.64
C PHE A 170 4.57 4.45 -6.24
N SER A 171 5.33 5.14 -5.39
CA SER A 171 6.36 6.06 -5.84
C SER A 171 7.62 5.38 -6.35
N ASP A 172 8.02 4.28 -5.73
CA ASP A 172 9.32 3.62 -5.96
C ASP A 172 10.49 4.64 -5.79
N CYS A 173 10.39 5.46 -4.76
CA CYS A 173 11.32 6.57 -4.56
C CYS A 173 12.49 6.19 -3.64
N ARG A 174 13.62 6.90 -3.81
CA ARG A 174 14.84 6.73 -3.03
C ARG A 174 15.17 7.96 -2.15
N LEU A 175 14.40 9.01 -2.26
CA LEU A 175 14.39 10.21 -1.41
C LEU A 175 15.78 10.78 -1.06
N GLU A 176 16.57 11.05 -2.10
CA GLU A 176 17.78 11.83 -1.98
C GLU A 176 17.45 13.33 -1.73
N ALA A 177 18.40 14.08 -1.21
CA ALA A 177 18.20 15.47 -0.79
C ALA A 177 17.54 16.39 -1.85
N LEU A 178 17.79 16.14 -3.15
CA LEU A 178 17.25 16.94 -4.26
C LEU A 178 16.13 16.23 -5.03
N THR A 179 15.64 15.09 -4.56
CA THR A 179 14.60 14.32 -5.26
C THR A 179 13.29 15.10 -5.30
N THR A 180 12.68 15.18 -6.49
CA THR A 180 11.32 15.68 -6.66
C THR A 180 10.34 14.63 -6.13
N PHE A 181 9.35 15.06 -5.34
CA PHE A 181 8.36 14.15 -4.77
C PHE A 181 7.45 13.58 -5.85
N SER A 182 7.29 12.27 -5.79
CA SER A 182 6.37 11.55 -6.66
C SER A 182 4.93 11.78 -6.21
N SER A 183 4.00 11.92 -7.15
CA SER A 183 2.56 11.94 -6.91
C SER A 183 1.90 10.56 -7.11
N LYS A 184 2.72 9.51 -7.22
CA LYS A 184 2.23 8.14 -7.39
C LYS A 184 1.96 7.52 -6.03
N GLN A 185 0.75 7.62 -5.56
CA GLN A 185 0.26 7.00 -4.32
C GLN A 185 -1.13 6.41 -4.56
N THR A 186 -1.52 5.50 -3.69
CA THR A 186 -2.82 4.85 -3.72
C THR A 186 -3.66 5.28 -2.51
N PHE A 187 -4.95 5.48 -2.72
CA PHE A 187 -5.92 5.72 -1.65
C PHE A 187 -6.71 4.43 -1.39
N LEU A 188 -6.90 4.10 -0.12
CA LEU A 188 -7.69 2.95 0.32
C LEU A 188 -8.86 3.37 1.20
N ASP A 189 -10.03 2.81 0.93
CA ASP A 189 -11.21 2.97 1.79
C ASP A 189 -11.13 2.02 2.98
N ILE A 190 -10.37 2.45 3.99
CA ILE A 190 -10.18 1.75 5.27
C ILE A 190 -10.30 2.74 6.43
N GLY A 191 -10.73 2.24 7.58
CA GLY A 191 -10.75 2.99 8.84
C GLY A 191 -9.38 3.00 9.51
N ASP A 192 -9.01 1.85 10.08
CA ASP A 192 -7.72 1.66 10.75
C ASP A 192 -6.68 1.09 9.80
N ILE A 193 -5.43 1.51 9.98
CA ILE A 193 -4.31 1.02 9.16
C ILE A 193 -3.65 -0.15 9.89
N THR A 194 -4.02 -1.35 9.47
CA THR A 194 -3.40 -2.62 9.88
C THR A 194 -3.08 -3.44 8.65
N LEU A 195 -2.14 -4.38 8.74
CA LEU A 195 -1.84 -5.28 7.61
C LEU A 195 -3.09 -6.05 7.15
N GLY A 196 -3.94 -6.48 8.09
CA GLY A 196 -5.20 -7.15 7.79
C GLY A 196 -6.20 -6.25 7.04
N ALA A 197 -6.32 -4.97 7.44
CA ALA A 197 -7.17 -4.00 6.76
C ALA A 197 -6.67 -3.68 5.34
N LEU A 198 -5.34 -3.54 5.16
CA LEU A 198 -4.74 -3.39 3.83
C LEU A 198 -5.05 -4.59 2.94
N LYS A 199 -4.83 -5.81 3.44
CA LYS A 199 -5.15 -7.04 2.69
C LYS A 199 -6.62 -7.08 2.30
N ALA A 200 -7.53 -6.83 3.23
CA ALA A 200 -8.97 -6.85 2.98
C ALA A 200 -9.41 -5.80 1.93
N ALA A 201 -8.88 -4.58 2.01
CA ALA A 201 -9.20 -3.53 1.05
C ALA A 201 -8.64 -3.83 -0.34
N LEU A 202 -7.44 -4.38 -0.42
CA LEU A 202 -6.77 -4.71 -1.68
C LEU A 202 -7.37 -5.94 -2.40
N HIS A 203 -8.33 -6.64 -1.79
CA HIS A 203 -9.19 -7.63 -2.46
C HIS A 203 -10.37 -7.01 -3.22
N ASP A 204 -10.70 -5.75 -2.94
CA ASP A 204 -11.87 -5.08 -3.53
C ASP A 204 -11.44 -3.83 -4.32
N LYS A 205 -11.57 -3.88 -5.64
CA LYS A 205 -11.24 -2.76 -6.53
C LYS A 205 -12.02 -1.48 -6.24
N ASN A 206 -13.21 -1.59 -5.60
CA ASN A 206 -14.01 -0.43 -5.22
C ASN A 206 -13.47 0.30 -3.99
N LYS A 207 -12.54 -0.31 -3.28
CA LYS A 207 -11.86 0.26 -2.11
C LYS A 207 -10.52 0.91 -2.45
N VAL A 208 -10.13 0.91 -3.73
CA VAL A 208 -8.83 1.40 -4.20
C VAL A 208 -9.04 2.52 -5.20
N SER A 209 -8.34 3.65 -5.01
CA SER A 209 -8.44 4.82 -5.87
C SER A 209 -7.10 5.56 -6.01
N LEU A 210 -7.00 6.43 -7.03
CA LEU A 210 -5.92 7.41 -7.18
C LEU A 210 -6.28 8.79 -6.62
N THR A 211 -7.50 8.97 -6.13
CA THR A 211 -7.97 10.22 -5.52
C THR A 211 -8.62 9.96 -4.16
N GLU A 212 -8.67 10.99 -3.33
CA GLU A 212 -9.26 10.89 -2.00
C GLU A 212 -10.76 10.56 -2.04
N GLU A 213 -11.45 11.01 -3.06
CA GLU A 213 -12.90 10.78 -3.27
C GLU A 213 -13.21 9.31 -3.57
N GLY A 214 -12.21 8.51 -3.96
CA GLY A 214 -12.33 7.07 -4.10
C GLY A 214 -13.25 6.59 -5.22
N GLY A 215 -13.55 7.44 -6.19
CA GLY A 215 -14.53 7.14 -7.24
C GLY A 215 -15.98 7.17 -6.74
N HIS A 216 -16.22 7.52 -5.49
CA HIS A 216 -17.53 7.88 -4.95
C HIS A 216 -17.62 9.40 -4.86
N ASP A 217 -18.72 9.95 -5.36
CA ASP A 217 -18.99 11.36 -5.16
C ASP A 217 -19.19 11.63 -3.66
N LEU A 218 -18.54 12.66 -3.15
CA LEU A 218 -18.74 13.10 -1.78
C LEU A 218 -19.87 14.12 -1.74
N ILE A 219 -20.89 13.82 -0.95
CA ILE A 219 -22.01 14.68 -0.70
C ILE A 219 -21.72 15.52 0.55
N SER A 220 -21.77 16.83 0.42
CA SER A 220 -21.60 17.75 1.55
C SER A 220 -22.95 18.15 2.09
N ILE A 221 -23.17 17.95 3.38
CA ILE A 221 -24.38 18.39 4.11
C ILE A 221 -23.98 19.33 5.23
N ASN A 222 -24.98 20.05 5.79
CA ASN A 222 -24.76 21.02 6.87
C ASN A 222 -23.69 22.06 6.50
N ASN A 223 -23.86 22.75 5.35
CA ASN A 223 -22.92 23.74 4.82
C ASN A 223 -21.48 23.23 4.59
N GLY A 224 -21.34 21.96 4.31
CA GLY A 224 -20.03 21.34 4.02
C GLY A 224 -19.31 20.77 5.24
N GLU A 225 -19.88 20.87 6.44
CA GLU A 225 -19.26 20.34 7.66
C GLU A 225 -19.26 18.81 7.72
N ILE A 226 -20.23 18.15 7.08
CA ILE A 226 -20.36 16.70 7.04
C ILE A 226 -20.25 16.25 5.61
N LYS A 227 -19.21 15.44 5.31
CA LYS A 227 -19.04 14.77 4.02
C LYS A 227 -19.47 13.32 4.14
N ILE A 228 -20.30 12.86 3.22
CA ILE A 228 -20.73 11.47 3.10
C ILE A 228 -20.48 10.97 1.69
N SER A 229 -20.20 9.69 1.55
CA SER A 229 -20.00 9.04 0.27
C SER A 229 -21.37 8.71 -0.37
N THR A 230 -21.42 8.59 -1.69
CA THR A 230 -22.59 8.03 -2.41
C THR A 230 -22.75 6.52 -2.20
N GLY A 231 -21.76 5.85 -1.57
CA GLY A 231 -21.83 4.45 -1.17
C GLY A 231 -22.49 4.24 0.19
N LEU A 232 -22.17 3.11 0.84
CA LEU A 232 -22.67 2.79 2.18
C LEU A 232 -22.04 3.70 3.22
N ASN A 233 -22.89 4.41 4.00
CA ASN A 233 -22.46 5.20 5.14
C ASN A 233 -23.15 4.66 6.40
N VAL A 234 -22.41 4.59 7.51
CA VAL A 234 -22.92 4.16 8.81
C VAL A 234 -22.81 5.30 9.81
N ILE A 235 -23.94 5.77 10.34
CA ILE A 235 -23.99 6.85 11.33
C ILE A 235 -24.14 6.24 12.72
N LEU A 236 -23.07 6.28 13.51
CA LEU A 236 -23.02 5.78 14.88
C LEU A 236 -23.06 6.92 15.90
N GLY A 237 -23.70 6.68 17.03
CA GLY A 237 -23.73 7.65 18.12
C GLY A 237 -24.68 7.26 19.24
N LYS A 238 -24.51 7.87 20.43
CA LYS A 238 -25.39 7.70 21.58
C LYS A 238 -26.83 8.16 21.27
N ARG A 239 -27.79 7.79 22.10
CA ARG A 239 -29.16 8.33 22.05
C ARG A 239 -29.10 9.86 22.08
N SER A 240 -29.94 10.53 21.27
CA SER A 240 -30.02 12.01 21.17
C SER A 240 -28.75 12.69 20.62
N SER A 241 -27.87 11.99 19.90
CA SER A 241 -26.66 12.60 19.30
C SER A 241 -26.87 13.23 17.91
N GLY A 242 -28.11 13.40 17.46
CA GLY A 242 -28.41 14.03 16.18
C GLY A 242 -28.49 13.11 14.97
N LYS A 243 -28.39 11.78 15.13
CA LYS A 243 -28.43 10.82 14.00
C LYS A 243 -29.67 11.01 13.11
N THR A 244 -30.85 11.07 13.73
CA THR A 244 -32.11 11.27 13.02
C THR A 244 -32.17 12.63 12.33
N TYR A 245 -31.60 13.68 12.93
CA TYR A 245 -31.49 14.98 12.29
C TYR A 245 -30.66 14.92 11.02
N THR A 246 -29.50 14.27 11.07
CA THR A 246 -28.62 14.05 9.89
C THR A 246 -29.33 13.26 8.80
N LEU A 247 -30.06 12.19 9.16
CA LEU A 247 -30.82 11.40 8.18
C LEU A 247 -31.97 12.20 7.55
N ASN A 248 -32.73 12.96 8.35
CA ASN A 248 -33.79 13.80 7.84
C ASN A 248 -33.25 14.92 6.93
N LEU A 249 -32.07 15.47 7.23
CA LEU A 249 -31.43 16.46 6.38
C LEU A 249 -31.03 15.86 5.03
N LEU A 250 -30.48 14.64 5.02
CA LEU A 250 -30.18 13.90 3.81
C LEU A 250 -31.43 13.61 2.98
N GLU A 251 -32.49 13.14 3.63
CA GLU A 251 -33.78 12.88 2.97
C GLU A 251 -34.39 14.15 2.35
N SER A 252 -34.24 15.30 3.00
CA SER A 252 -34.72 16.59 2.49
C SER A 252 -33.95 17.05 1.22
N ILE A 253 -32.67 16.72 1.13
CA ILE A 253 -31.81 17.13 0.01
C ILE A 253 -31.94 16.16 -1.18
N TYR A 254 -31.99 14.84 -0.91
CA TYR A 254 -31.89 13.78 -1.93
C TYR A 254 -33.16 12.97 -2.13
N GLY A 255 -34.22 13.27 -1.39
CA GLY A 255 -35.51 12.58 -1.47
C GLY A 255 -35.51 11.17 -0.84
N LYS A 256 -36.60 10.43 -1.01
CA LYS A 256 -36.85 9.12 -0.36
C LYS A 256 -35.98 7.95 -0.90
N THR A 257 -34.84 8.24 -1.50
CA THR A 257 -33.88 7.22 -1.95
C THR A 257 -33.01 6.68 -0.79
N ILE A 258 -33.22 7.18 0.42
CA ILE A 258 -32.46 6.77 1.61
C ILE A 258 -33.21 5.64 2.32
N LEU A 259 -32.59 4.47 2.38
CA LEU A 259 -33.13 3.32 3.11
C LEU A 259 -32.72 3.47 4.59
N HIS A 260 -33.71 3.63 5.47
CA HIS A 260 -33.50 3.53 6.91
C HIS A 260 -33.58 2.03 7.28
N ILE A 261 -32.49 1.46 7.77
CA ILE A 261 -32.43 0.10 8.32
C ILE A 261 -32.35 0.17 9.85
#